data_0d0ee50dd5ce311047ace68d067e9258
#
_entry.id   0d0ee50dd5ce311047ace68d067e9258
#
_cell.length_a   1.000
_cell.length_b   1.000
_cell.length_c   1.000
_cell.angle_alpha   90.00
_cell.angle_beta   90.00
_cell.angle_gamma   90.00
#
_symmetry.space_group_name_H-M   'P 1'
#
loop_
_entity.id
_entity.type
_entity.pdbx_description
1 polymer ?
#
loop_
_entity_poly.entity_id
_entity_poly.type
_entity_poly.pdbx_seq_one_letter_code
_entity_poly.pdbx_strand_id
1 'polypeptide(L)'
;GQTWRRCNQIVIDNRRDGTPTVRFDEETVVALDGAAEVRAPSGALTIDFDPAREIPLHDPQTGEPTGAMITYADAYAVLYSAYLDATLERDVQRTESTFDNEEVA
;
A
#
# COMPACT_ATOMS: atom_id res chain seq x y z
N GLY A 1 -4.38 20.87 -21.91
CA GLY A 1 -4.21 19.66 -21.14
C GLY A 1 -3.47 19.87 -19.85
N GLN A 2 -3.50 18.90 -18.97
CA GLN A 2 -2.82 18.93 -17.68
C GLN A 2 -1.91 17.72 -17.54
N THR A 3 -0.78 17.91 -16.86
CA THR A 3 0.18 16.86 -16.57
C THR A 3 0.54 16.92 -15.10
N TRP A 4 0.50 15.76 -14.44
CA TRP A 4 0.92 15.67 -13.05
C TRP A 4 1.55 14.33 -12.74
N ARG A 5 2.30 14.28 -11.65
CA ARG A 5 2.90 13.06 -11.12
C ARG A 5 2.11 12.59 -9.92
N ARG A 6 1.91 11.28 -9.81
CA ARG A 6 1.25 10.69 -8.64
C ARG A 6 1.96 9.42 -8.20
N CYS A 7 1.81 9.11 -6.93
CA CYS A 7 2.19 7.80 -6.42
C CYS A 7 1.05 6.82 -6.71
N ASN A 8 1.33 5.80 -7.50
CA ASN A 8 0.32 4.82 -7.88
C ASN A 8 0.44 3.50 -7.13
N GLN A 9 1.58 3.26 -6.47
CA GLN A 9 1.78 2.01 -5.74
C GLN A 9 2.77 2.22 -4.61
N ILE A 10 2.47 1.62 -3.45
CA ILE A 10 3.34 1.64 -2.28
C ILE A 10 3.64 0.19 -1.92
N VAL A 11 4.92 -0.15 -1.81
CA VAL A 11 5.36 -1.51 -1.48
C VAL A 11 6.21 -1.46 -0.22
N ILE A 12 5.79 -2.14 0.83
CA ILE A 12 6.56 -2.31 2.05
C ILE A 12 7.23 -3.68 1.96
N ASP A 13 8.56 -3.67 1.92
CA ASP A 13 9.36 -4.89 1.88
C ASP A 13 9.91 -5.14 3.28
N ASN A 14 9.25 -6.03 4.02
CA ASN A 14 9.64 -6.38 5.38
C ASN A 14 10.62 -7.56 5.33
N ARG A 15 11.86 -7.27 5.00
CA ARG A 15 12.90 -8.27 4.85
C ARG A 15 13.26 -8.91 6.18
N ARG A 16 13.48 -10.22 6.16
CA ARG A 16 14.01 -10.93 7.32
C ARG A 16 15.51 -10.69 7.51
N ASP A 17 16.23 -10.56 6.38
CA ASP A 17 17.69 -10.45 6.35
C ASP A 17 18.11 -9.11 5.76
N GLY A 18 17.93 -8.03 6.49
CA GLY A 18 18.30 -6.71 6.04
C GLY A 18 17.34 -5.64 6.51
N THR A 19 17.61 -4.42 6.11
CA THR A 19 16.79 -3.27 6.49
C THR A 19 15.48 -3.29 5.70
N PRO A 20 14.33 -3.23 6.38
CA PRO A 20 13.05 -3.07 5.68
C PRO A 20 13.03 -1.76 4.89
N THR A 21 12.34 -1.77 3.77
CA THR A 21 12.23 -0.59 2.89
C THR A 21 10.79 -0.33 2.48
N VAL A 22 10.53 0.90 2.09
CA VAL A 22 9.28 1.29 1.45
C VAL A 22 9.60 1.88 0.09
N ARG A 23 8.97 1.35 -0.96
CA ARG A 23 9.11 1.87 -2.31
C ARG A 23 7.80 2.52 -2.74
N PHE A 24 7.92 3.71 -3.29
CA PHE A 24 6.80 4.45 -3.87
C PHE A 24 7.01 4.48 -5.37
N ASP A 25 6.13 3.81 -6.11
CA ASP A 25 6.16 3.86 -7.56
C ASP A 25 5.35 5.07 -8.04
N GLU A 26 5.92 5.81 -8.97
CA GLU A 26 5.31 7.02 -9.49
C GLU A 26 4.91 6.87 -10.94
N GLU A 27 3.84 7.52 -11.33
CA GLU A 27 3.41 7.62 -12.71
C GLU A 27 3.14 9.07 -13.08
N THR A 28 3.34 9.40 -14.34
CA THR A 28 2.93 10.67 -14.91
C THR A 28 1.60 10.47 -15.62
N VAL A 29 0.66 11.33 -15.31
CA VAL A 29 -0.67 11.32 -15.91
C VAL A 29 -0.79 12.55 -16.80
N VAL A 30 -1.22 12.33 -18.03
CA VAL A 30 -1.48 13.41 -19.00
C VAL A 30 -2.96 13.38 -19.33
N ALA A 31 -3.65 14.46 -19.02
CA ALA A 31 -5.06 14.63 -19.37
C ALA A 31 -5.16 15.60 -20.52
N LEU A 32 -5.67 15.13 -21.65
CA LEU A 32 -5.89 15.94 -22.86
C LEU A 32 -7.36 16.30 -22.94
N ASP A 33 -7.63 17.50 -23.40
CA ASP A 33 -9.01 17.98 -23.55
C ASP A 33 -9.79 17.07 -24.50
N GLY A 34 -10.92 16.55 -24.00
CA GLY A 34 -11.80 15.70 -24.80
C GLY A 34 -11.27 14.29 -25.10
N ALA A 35 -10.20 13.85 -24.41
CA ALA A 35 -9.60 12.55 -24.60
C ALA A 35 -9.41 11.83 -23.25
N ALA A 36 -9.19 10.52 -23.31
CA ALA A 36 -8.87 9.72 -22.13
C ALA A 36 -7.48 10.09 -21.59
N GLU A 37 -7.29 9.92 -20.29
CA GLU A 37 -5.99 10.12 -19.65
C GLU A 37 -4.98 9.10 -20.17
N VAL A 38 -3.75 9.53 -20.32
CA VAL A 38 -2.61 8.68 -20.64
C VAL A 38 -1.73 8.60 -19.40
N ARG A 39 -1.34 7.38 -19.03
CA ARG A 39 -0.50 7.12 -17.84
C ARG A 39 0.75 6.38 -18.26
N ALA A 40 1.87 6.79 -17.66
CA ALA A 40 3.15 6.14 -17.93
C ALA A 40 3.98 6.10 -16.65
N PRO A 41 4.69 4.99 -16.37
CA PRO A 41 5.62 4.95 -15.25
C PRO A 41 6.66 6.06 -15.38
N SER A 42 6.95 6.76 -14.28
CA SER A 42 7.88 7.88 -14.30
C SER A 42 9.00 7.77 -13.27
N GLY A 43 9.06 6.67 -12.52
CA GLY A 43 10.14 6.44 -11.57
C GLY A 43 9.66 5.85 -10.27
N ALA A 44 10.58 5.78 -9.33
CA ALA A 44 10.32 5.26 -8.00
C ALA A 44 11.23 5.94 -6.97
N LEU A 45 10.73 6.05 -5.73
CA LEU A 45 11.50 6.45 -4.58
C LEU A 45 11.52 5.29 -3.60
N THR A 46 12.70 4.98 -3.06
CA THR A 46 12.84 3.94 -2.03
C THR A 46 13.50 4.56 -0.81
N ILE A 47 12.90 4.33 0.34
CA ILE A 47 13.41 4.81 1.62
C ILE A 47 13.50 3.64 2.61
N ASP A 48 14.36 3.79 3.62
CA ASP A 48 14.42 2.83 4.71
C ASP A 48 13.15 2.95 5.55
N PHE A 49 12.64 1.80 5.98
CA PHE A 49 11.49 1.75 6.88
C PHE A 49 11.98 1.76 8.32
N ASP A 50 11.98 2.94 8.94
CA ASP A 50 12.30 3.11 10.35
C ASP A 50 10.98 3.19 11.13
N PRO A 51 10.63 2.17 11.95
CA PRO A 51 9.34 2.15 12.65
C PRO A 51 9.11 3.36 13.55
N ALA A 52 10.17 3.91 14.11
CA ALA A 52 10.09 5.04 15.04
C ALA A 52 9.98 6.39 14.36
N ARG A 53 10.17 6.45 13.05
CA ARG A 53 10.14 7.72 12.33
C ARG A 53 8.73 8.31 12.33
N GLU A 54 8.64 9.56 12.78
CA GLU A 54 7.39 10.31 12.74
C GLU A 54 7.33 11.18 11.50
N ILE A 55 6.17 11.23 10.89
CA ILE A 55 5.91 12.09 9.74
C ILE A 55 4.60 12.86 9.96
N PRO A 56 4.48 14.06 9.39
CA PRO A 56 3.20 14.76 9.39
C PRO A 56 2.17 13.96 8.57
N LEU A 57 1.01 13.75 9.16
CA LEU A 57 -0.08 13.09 8.45
C LEU A 57 -0.75 14.08 7.51
N HIS A 58 -0.87 13.70 6.26
CA HIS A 58 -1.50 14.51 5.21
C HIS A 58 -2.83 13.90 4.79
N ASP A 59 -3.76 14.75 4.39
CA ASP A 59 -4.99 14.32 3.74
C ASP A 59 -4.65 13.85 2.32
N PRO A 60 -4.91 12.58 1.98
CA PRO A 60 -4.55 12.06 0.65
C PRO A 60 -5.35 12.66 -0.50
N GLN A 61 -6.49 13.29 -0.22
CA GLN A 61 -7.31 13.91 -1.27
C GLN A 61 -6.83 15.32 -1.61
N THR A 62 -6.38 16.06 -0.61
CA THR A 62 -5.98 17.47 -0.80
C THR A 62 -4.48 17.66 -0.79
N GLY A 63 -3.72 16.72 -0.22
CA GLY A 63 -2.29 16.87 -0.02
C GLY A 63 -1.91 17.80 1.13
N GLU A 64 -2.89 18.31 1.87
CA GLU A 64 -2.64 19.25 2.97
C GLU A 64 -2.33 18.53 4.28
N PRO A 65 -1.46 19.07 5.13
CA PRO A 65 -1.20 18.49 6.44
C PRO A 65 -2.45 18.60 7.33
N THR A 66 -2.69 17.53 8.12
CA THR A 66 -3.83 17.48 9.03
C THR A 66 -3.53 18.13 10.39
N GLY A 67 -2.25 18.38 10.70
CA GLY A 67 -1.79 18.80 12.01
C GLY A 67 -1.44 17.65 12.95
N ALA A 68 -1.70 16.43 12.56
CA ALA A 68 -1.34 15.24 13.34
C ALA A 68 -0.03 14.64 12.86
N MET A 69 0.64 13.89 13.73
CA MET A 69 1.83 13.12 13.41
C MET A 69 1.49 11.63 13.46
N ILE A 70 2.16 10.83 12.64
CA ILE A 70 2.01 9.38 12.63
C ILE A 70 3.38 8.74 12.49
N THR A 71 3.58 7.60 13.16
CA THR A 71 4.82 6.84 12.99
C THR A 71 4.65 5.81 11.85
N TYR A 72 5.77 5.39 11.28
CA TYR A 72 5.75 4.28 10.31
C TYR A 72 5.22 3.01 10.94
N ALA A 73 5.54 2.77 12.23
CA ALA A 73 5.03 1.61 12.95
C ALA A 73 3.49 1.59 12.99
N ASP A 74 2.87 2.74 13.23
CA ASP A 74 1.40 2.84 13.25
C ASP A 74 0.80 2.54 11.89
N ALA A 75 1.38 3.09 10.83
CA ALA A 75 0.91 2.85 9.46
C ALA A 75 1.04 1.36 9.09
N TYR A 76 2.15 0.74 9.44
CA TYR A 76 2.37 -0.67 9.19
C TYR A 76 1.40 -1.54 9.99
N ALA A 77 1.11 -1.17 11.25
CA ALA A 77 0.20 -1.92 12.10
C ALA A 77 -1.20 -2.02 11.50
N VAL A 78 -1.69 -0.95 10.90
CA VAL A 78 -3.00 -0.96 10.21
C VAL A 78 -2.99 -1.95 9.06
N LEU A 79 -1.97 -1.88 8.21
CA LEU A 79 -1.87 -2.76 7.04
C LEU A 79 -1.64 -4.22 7.44
N TYR A 80 -0.81 -4.45 8.45
CA TYR A 80 -0.57 -5.79 8.98
C TYR A 80 -1.84 -6.40 9.58
N SER A 81 -2.63 -5.60 10.29
CA SER A 81 -3.90 -6.04 10.84
C SER A 81 -4.89 -6.41 9.74
N ALA A 82 -4.93 -5.64 8.66
CA ALA A 82 -5.75 -5.97 7.50
C ALA A 82 -5.29 -7.28 6.84
N TYR A 83 -3.99 -7.53 6.78
CA TYR A 83 -3.44 -8.78 6.29
C TYR A 83 -3.88 -9.98 7.15
N LEU A 84 -3.77 -9.85 8.47
CA LEU A 84 -4.20 -10.90 9.39
C LEU A 84 -5.69 -11.21 9.25
N ASP A 85 -6.51 -10.16 9.14
CA ASP A 85 -7.94 -10.33 8.95
C ASP A 85 -8.26 -11.09 7.67
N ALA A 86 -7.59 -10.75 6.57
CA ALA A 86 -7.76 -11.43 5.29
C ALA A 86 -7.29 -12.90 5.36
N THR A 87 -6.19 -13.19 6.07
CA THR A 87 -5.70 -14.57 6.20
C THR A 87 -6.63 -15.43 7.03
N LEU A 88 -7.21 -14.87 8.08
CA LEU A 88 -8.18 -15.61 8.89
C LEU A 88 -9.39 -16.05 8.05
N GLU A 89 -9.93 -15.13 7.26
CA GLU A 89 -11.05 -15.43 6.38
C GLU A 89 -10.69 -16.51 5.35
N ARG A 90 -9.53 -16.37 4.70
CA ARG A 90 -9.04 -17.36 3.73
C ARG A 90 -8.87 -18.74 4.37
N ASP A 91 -8.28 -18.81 5.56
CA ASP A 91 -7.98 -20.06 6.24
C ASP A 91 -9.24 -20.76 6.76
N VAL A 92 -10.24 -19.99 7.17
CA VAL A 92 -11.56 -20.54 7.49
C VAL A 92 -12.20 -21.20 6.26
N GLN A 93 -12.17 -20.53 5.12
CA GLN A 93 -12.70 -21.07 3.87
C GLN A 93 -11.96 -22.34 3.45
N ARG A 94 -10.64 -22.40 3.60
CA ARG A 94 -9.85 -23.59 3.31
C ARG A 94 -10.21 -24.76 4.21
N THR A 95 -10.39 -24.50 5.48
CA THR A 95 -10.76 -25.53 6.45
C THR A 95 -12.13 -26.12 6.12
N GLU A 96 -13.10 -25.29 5.79
CA GLU A 96 -14.43 -25.73 5.38
C GLU A 96 -14.37 -26.59 4.11
N SER A 97 -13.60 -26.16 3.13
CA SER A 97 -13.42 -26.89 1.88
C SER A 97 -12.75 -28.25 2.12
N THR A 98 -11.77 -28.33 3.01
CA THR A 98 -11.09 -29.56 3.37
C THR A 98 -12.05 -30.54 4.06
N PHE A 99 -12.87 -30.06 4.96
CA PHE A 99 -13.88 -30.89 5.62
C PHE A 99 -14.89 -31.47 4.62
N ASP A 100 -15.35 -30.67 3.69
CA ASP A 100 -16.28 -31.10 2.66
C ASP A 100 -15.66 -32.19 1.80
N ASN A 101 -14.39 -32.09 1.45
CA ASN A 101 -13.68 -33.09 0.68
C ASN A 101 -13.50 -34.38 1.46
N GLU A 102 -13.24 -34.33 2.74
CA GLU A 102 -13.10 -35.50 3.59
C GLU A 102 -14.44 -36.23 3.74
N GLU A 103 -15.54 -35.52 3.86
CA GLU A 103 -16.86 -36.12 3.95
C GLU A 103 -17.25 -36.90 2.70
N VAL A 104 -16.80 -36.40 1.54
CA VAL A 104 -17.08 -37.06 0.26
C VAL A 104 -16.22 -38.32 0.07
N ALA A 105 -15.06 -38.33 0.64
CA ALA A 105 -14.15 -39.46 0.55
C ALA A 105 -14.59 -40.59 1.47
#